data_9afe21214308ee4df3dd3abacadedbe4
#
_entry.id   9afe21214308ee4df3dd3abacadedbe4
#
_cell.length_a   1.000
_cell.length_b   1.000
_cell.length_c   1.000
_cell.angle_alpha   90.00
_cell.angle_beta   90.00
_cell.angle_gamma   90.00
#
_symmetry.space_group_name_H-M   'P 1'
#
loop_
_entity.id
_entity.type
_entity.pdbx_description
1 polymer ?
#
loop_
_entity_poly.entity_id
_entity_poly.type
_entity_poly.pdbx_seq_one_letter_code
_entity_poly.pdbx_strand_id
1 'polypeptide(L)'
;MKHLLAITFMLLSLGAQCQQLKIALMKYSGGGDWYANPTSLPNLVKFCNQELHTNISDDIPTVEPGSVEIYNYPYIHATGHGNVIFSAADVDNLRRYLLSGGFFHFDDNYGTKDFVFREMAKVFPDAEMVELPTNFEIFHQKYDFPNGLPKIHEHDNHAPVAYAMFHEGRLVFLYTWECDLGDGWEDPAVHNDTQEAHLKALKMGANIIQYVFNHN
;
A
#
# COMPACT_ATOMS: atom_id res chain seq x y z
N MET A 1 -31.14 36.95 -51.89
CA MET A 1 -31.57 36.02 -50.82
C MET A 1 -30.29 35.33 -50.32
N LYS A 2 -29.78 35.73 -49.17
CA LYS A 2 -28.59 35.18 -48.56
C LYS A 2 -29.01 34.20 -47.47
N HIS A 3 -28.74 32.89 -47.66
CA HIS A 3 -29.02 31.87 -46.66
C HIS A 3 -27.88 31.90 -45.63
N LEU A 4 -28.20 32.28 -44.40
CA LEU A 4 -27.34 32.20 -43.25
C LEU A 4 -27.41 30.79 -42.70
N LEU A 5 -26.33 29.99 -42.85
CA LEU A 5 -26.22 28.66 -42.25
C LEU A 5 -25.72 28.86 -40.81
N ALA A 6 -26.60 28.66 -39.84
CA ALA A 6 -26.22 28.61 -38.43
C ALA A 6 -25.70 27.21 -38.09
N ILE A 7 -24.41 27.10 -37.89
CA ILE A 7 -23.77 25.87 -37.39
C ILE A 7 -23.85 25.91 -35.86
N THR A 8 -24.76 25.14 -35.30
CA THR A 8 -24.85 24.92 -33.83
C THR A 8 -23.77 23.95 -33.42
N PHE A 9 -22.71 24.43 -32.80
CA PHE A 9 -21.69 23.61 -32.17
C PHE A 9 -22.28 23.05 -30.86
N MET A 10 -22.69 21.80 -30.88
CA MET A 10 -23.10 21.05 -29.69
C MET A 10 -21.84 20.61 -28.97
N LEU A 11 -21.42 21.35 -27.95
CA LEU A 11 -20.37 20.97 -27.00
C LEU A 11 -20.89 19.77 -26.19
N LEU A 12 -20.57 18.57 -26.63
CA LEU A 12 -20.62 17.38 -25.80
C LEU A 12 -19.54 17.52 -24.72
N SER A 13 -19.92 18.03 -23.55
CA SER A 13 -19.13 17.88 -22.33
C SER A 13 -19.13 16.37 -22.00
N LEU A 14 -18.13 15.66 -22.47
CA LEU A 14 -17.75 14.37 -21.91
C LEU A 14 -17.32 14.66 -20.46
N GLY A 15 -18.23 14.52 -19.52
CA GLY A 15 -17.92 14.44 -18.12
C GLY A 15 -16.97 13.26 -17.95
N ALA A 16 -15.69 13.51 -17.85
CA ALA A 16 -14.75 12.51 -17.38
C ALA A 16 -15.24 12.13 -15.97
N GLN A 17 -15.95 11.02 -15.87
CA GLN A 17 -16.15 10.38 -14.58
C GLN A 17 -14.74 10.01 -14.10
N CYS A 18 -14.19 10.77 -13.17
CA CYS A 18 -12.98 10.39 -12.49
C CYS A 18 -13.28 9.06 -11.79
N GLN A 19 -12.74 7.97 -12.34
CA GLN A 19 -12.89 6.65 -11.75
C GLN A 19 -12.30 6.73 -10.34
N GLN A 20 -13.10 6.35 -9.35
CA GLN A 20 -12.66 6.34 -7.97
C GLN A 20 -11.48 5.37 -7.83
N LEU A 21 -10.40 5.85 -7.22
CA LEU A 21 -9.22 5.04 -6.98
C LEU A 21 -9.55 3.95 -5.96
N LYS A 22 -9.04 2.74 -6.16
CA LYS A 22 -9.26 1.61 -5.26
C LYS A 22 -7.91 1.04 -4.81
N ILE A 23 -7.88 0.64 -3.55
CA ILE A 23 -6.81 -0.19 -2.96
C ILE A 23 -7.40 -1.53 -2.55
N ALA A 24 -6.57 -2.54 -2.34
CA ALA A 24 -7.05 -3.87 -1.94
C ALA A 24 -6.21 -4.47 -0.82
N LEU A 25 -6.85 -5.36 -0.05
CA LEU A 25 -6.20 -6.23 0.92
C LEU A 25 -5.80 -7.54 0.23
N MET A 26 -4.53 -7.95 0.34
CA MET A 26 -4.08 -9.23 -0.20
C MET A 26 -4.41 -10.38 0.75
N LYS A 27 -5.12 -11.38 0.22
CA LYS A 27 -5.31 -12.68 0.86
C LYS A 27 -4.23 -13.64 0.37
N TYR A 28 -3.23 -13.89 1.19
CA TYR A 28 -2.15 -14.84 0.90
C TYR A 28 -2.42 -16.21 1.54
N SER A 29 -1.70 -17.23 1.08
CA SER A 29 -1.72 -18.59 1.64
C SER A 29 -0.57 -18.78 2.63
N GLY A 30 -0.54 -19.93 3.32
CA GLY A 30 0.55 -20.27 4.22
C GLY A 30 0.16 -20.37 5.69
N GLY A 31 -1.06 -19.98 6.04
CA GLY A 31 -1.61 -20.06 7.39
C GLY A 31 -1.39 -18.80 8.23
N GLY A 32 -0.79 -17.74 7.66
CA GLY A 32 -0.79 -16.44 8.32
C GLY A 32 -2.15 -15.76 8.28
N ASP A 33 -2.37 -14.84 9.21
CA ASP A 33 -3.66 -14.20 9.45
C ASP A 33 -3.81 -12.86 8.69
N TRP A 34 -3.74 -12.92 7.36
CA TRP A 34 -3.88 -11.77 6.45
C TRP A 34 -5.08 -10.86 6.77
N TYR A 35 -6.01 -11.33 7.56
CA TYR A 35 -7.25 -10.63 7.97
C TYR A 35 -7.16 -9.97 9.36
N ALA A 36 -5.96 -9.88 9.94
CA ALA A 36 -5.75 -9.47 11.33
C ALA A 36 -6.26 -8.06 11.64
N ASN A 37 -6.15 -7.12 10.71
CA ASN A 37 -6.39 -5.69 10.93
C ASN A 37 -7.60 -5.16 10.15
N PRO A 38 -8.85 -5.52 10.52
CA PRO A 38 -10.02 -5.27 9.68
C PRO A 38 -10.39 -3.78 9.54
N THR A 39 -10.04 -2.93 10.50
CA THR A 39 -10.35 -1.49 10.46
C THR A 39 -9.21 -0.62 9.92
N SER A 40 -8.01 -1.20 9.71
CA SER A 40 -6.81 -0.48 9.34
C SER A 40 -6.93 0.26 8.02
N LEU A 41 -7.20 -0.44 6.92
CA LEU A 41 -7.32 0.18 5.59
C LEU A 41 -8.50 1.15 5.47
N PRO A 42 -9.71 0.86 6.01
CA PRO A 42 -10.80 1.84 6.08
C PRO A 42 -10.39 3.14 6.77
N ASN A 43 -9.70 3.07 7.90
CA ASN A 43 -9.23 4.25 8.62
C ASN A 43 -8.14 5.01 7.84
N LEU A 44 -7.19 4.29 7.25
CA LEU A 44 -6.15 4.89 6.40
C LEU A 44 -6.78 5.61 5.19
N VAL A 45 -7.72 4.98 4.49
CA VAL A 45 -8.42 5.60 3.34
C VAL A 45 -9.15 6.85 3.76
N LYS A 46 -9.91 6.78 4.85
CA LYS A 46 -10.61 7.95 5.40
C LYS A 46 -9.65 9.09 5.72
N PHE A 47 -8.52 8.80 6.35
CA PHE A 47 -7.49 9.78 6.66
C PHE A 47 -6.87 10.38 5.39
N CYS A 48 -6.50 9.56 4.41
CA CYS A 48 -5.96 10.03 3.14
C CYS A 48 -6.96 10.91 2.37
N ASN A 49 -8.23 10.53 2.32
CA ASN A 49 -9.26 11.33 1.66
C ASN A 49 -9.43 12.70 2.31
N GLN A 50 -9.31 12.79 3.64
CA GLN A 50 -9.39 14.05 4.37
C GLN A 50 -8.12 14.90 4.23
N GLU A 51 -6.96 14.29 4.42
CA GLU A 51 -5.69 15.00 4.54
C GLU A 51 -5.00 15.24 3.19
N LEU A 52 -5.07 14.29 2.26
CA LEU A 52 -4.44 14.39 0.94
C LEU A 52 -5.42 14.85 -0.14
N HIS A 53 -6.72 15.02 0.21
CA HIS A 53 -7.79 15.33 -0.74
C HIS A 53 -7.88 14.31 -1.89
N THR A 54 -7.60 13.04 -1.57
CA THR A 54 -7.77 11.92 -2.50
C THR A 54 -9.25 11.54 -2.61
N ASN A 55 -9.56 10.69 -3.60
CA ASN A 55 -10.88 10.08 -3.76
C ASN A 55 -10.73 8.57 -3.84
N ILE A 56 -10.14 7.98 -2.79
CA ILE A 56 -9.99 6.52 -2.66
C ILE A 56 -11.32 5.94 -2.17
N SER A 57 -11.74 4.82 -2.75
CA SER A 57 -12.95 4.10 -2.32
C SER A 57 -12.79 3.56 -0.89
N ASP A 58 -13.83 3.67 -0.10
CA ASP A 58 -13.95 3.04 1.22
C ASP A 58 -14.33 1.54 1.14
N ASP A 59 -14.72 1.06 -0.05
CA ASP A 59 -14.88 -0.35 -0.35
C ASP A 59 -13.49 -0.98 -0.59
N ILE A 60 -12.98 -1.72 0.40
CA ILE A 60 -11.68 -2.37 0.38
C ILE A 60 -11.86 -3.86 0.05
N PRO A 61 -11.75 -4.25 -1.21
CA PRO A 61 -11.88 -5.65 -1.58
C PRO A 61 -10.66 -6.46 -1.16
N THR A 62 -10.89 -7.77 -1.02
CA THR A 62 -9.83 -8.76 -0.83
C THR A 62 -9.45 -9.37 -2.16
N VAL A 63 -8.16 -9.49 -2.46
CA VAL A 63 -7.64 -10.04 -3.70
C VAL A 63 -6.57 -11.09 -3.43
N GLU A 64 -6.59 -12.19 -4.19
CA GLU A 64 -5.53 -13.20 -4.14
C GLU A 64 -4.40 -12.84 -5.13
N PRO A 65 -3.11 -13.10 -4.79
CA PRO A 65 -1.99 -12.68 -5.63
C PRO A 65 -1.99 -13.32 -7.03
N GLY A 66 -2.60 -14.50 -7.19
CA GLY A 66 -2.77 -15.19 -8.47
C GLY A 66 -3.99 -14.75 -9.29
N SER A 67 -4.86 -13.89 -8.74
CA SER A 67 -6.06 -13.43 -9.44
C SER A 67 -5.73 -12.32 -10.45
N VAL A 68 -6.43 -12.33 -11.59
CA VAL A 68 -6.35 -11.22 -12.56
C VAL A 68 -6.96 -9.93 -12.02
N GLU A 69 -7.78 -10.00 -10.99
CA GLU A 69 -8.40 -8.83 -10.37
C GLU A 69 -7.39 -7.91 -9.69
N ILE A 70 -6.19 -8.41 -9.36
CA ILE A 70 -5.09 -7.63 -8.78
C ILE A 70 -4.76 -6.38 -9.60
N TYR A 71 -4.93 -6.43 -10.93
CA TYR A 71 -4.64 -5.32 -11.85
C TYR A 71 -5.63 -4.15 -11.76
N ASN A 72 -6.74 -4.32 -11.03
CA ASN A 72 -7.69 -3.23 -10.78
C ASN A 72 -7.24 -2.29 -9.64
N TYR A 73 -6.17 -2.65 -8.93
CA TYR A 73 -5.73 -1.97 -7.71
C TYR A 73 -4.27 -1.52 -7.86
N PRO A 74 -3.98 -0.23 -7.99
CA PRO A 74 -2.61 0.26 -8.11
C PRO A 74 -1.80 0.06 -6.83
N TYR A 75 -2.46 -0.09 -5.69
CA TYR A 75 -1.87 -0.35 -4.37
C TYR A 75 -2.55 -1.56 -3.72
N ILE A 76 -1.74 -2.53 -3.33
CA ILE A 76 -2.18 -3.70 -2.56
C ILE A 76 -1.44 -3.70 -1.24
N HIS A 77 -2.18 -3.96 -0.18
CA HIS A 77 -1.66 -4.11 1.17
C HIS A 77 -1.79 -5.54 1.64
N ALA A 78 -0.82 -6.00 2.40
CA ALA A 78 -0.91 -7.20 3.21
C ALA A 78 -0.36 -6.93 4.60
N THR A 79 -0.86 -7.66 5.57
CA THR A 79 -0.42 -7.64 6.96
C THR A 79 -0.61 -9.02 7.58
N GLY A 80 -0.18 -9.21 8.80
CA GLY A 80 -0.47 -10.39 9.61
C GLY A 80 0.74 -10.97 10.33
N HIS A 81 0.50 -12.13 10.93
CA HIS A 81 1.49 -12.95 11.64
C HIS A 81 1.72 -14.26 10.89
N GLY A 82 2.89 -14.85 11.11
CA GLY A 82 3.18 -16.22 10.67
C GLY A 82 3.54 -16.36 9.21
N ASN A 83 3.25 -17.54 8.66
CA ASN A 83 3.83 -17.94 7.38
C ASN A 83 3.05 -17.42 6.17
N VAL A 84 3.80 -16.97 5.17
CA VAL A 84 3.31 -16.54 3.86
C VAL A 84 3.79 -17.52 2.81
N ILE A 85 2.91 -17.94 1.90
CA ILE A 85 3.24 -18.83 0.78
C ILE A 85 2.60 -18.30 -0.50
N PHE A 86 3.41 -18.17 -1.56
CA PHE A 86 2.96 -17.92 -2.92
C PHE A 86 3.16 -19.17 -3.78
N SER A 87 2.10 -19.62 -4.44
CA SER A 87 2.19 -20.65 -5.48
C SER A 87 2.98 -20.14 -6.70
N ALA A 88 3.37 -21.01 -7.61
CA ALA A 88 4.03 -20.61 -8.84
C ALA A 88 3.15 -19.63 -9.67
N ALA A 89 1.84 -19.84 -9.68
CA ALA A 89 0.89 -18.94 -10.36
C ALA A 89 0.82 -17.57 -9.66
N ASP A 90 0.83 -17.52 -8.33
CA ASP A 90 0.87 -16.29 -7.55
C ASP A 90 2.13 -15.49 -7.85
N VAL A 91 3.29 -16.15 -7.84
CA VAL A 91 4.60 -15.56 -8.14
C VAL A 91 4.61 -14.93 -9.53
N ASP A 92 4.16 -15.67 -10.56
CA ASP A 92 4.14 -15.19 -11.94
C ASP A 92 3.18 -14.01 -12.13
N ASN A 93 2.01 -14.08 -11.49
CA ASN A 93 1.00 -13.02 -11.61
C ASN A 93 1.43 -11.76 -10.83
N LEU A 94 1.92 -11.94 -9.61
CA LEU A 94 2.39 -10.83 -8.77
C LEU A 94 3.58 -10.10 -9.42
N ARG A 95 4.54 -10.85 -10.00
CA ARG A 95 5.65 -10.27 -10.78
C ARG A 95 5.13 -9.38 -11.90
N ARG A 96 4.22 -9.91 -12.74
CA ARG A 96 3.63 -9.14 -13.85
C ARG A 96 2.88 -7.90 -13.37
N TYR A 97 2.13 -8.03 -12.29
CA TYR A 97 1.43 -6.90 -11.68
C TYR A 97 2.41 -5.80 -11.26
N LEU A 98 3.47 -6.15 -10.54
CA LEU A 98 4.47 -5.19 -10.06
C LEU A 98 5.25 -4.56 -11.22
N LEU A 99 5.56 -5.32 -12.28
CA LEU A 99 6.22 -4.80 -13.49
C LEU A 99 5.32 -3.87 -14.30
N SER A 100 4.00 -4.03 -14.23
CA SER A 100 3.04 -3.23 -15.00
C SER A 100 2.56 -1.94 -14.29
N GLY A 101 3.20 -1.56 -13.19
CA GLY A 101 2.85 -0.33 -12.46
C GLY A 101 2.20 -0.57 -11.10
N GLY A 102 1.89 -1.80 -10.72
CA GLY A 102 1.37 -2.11 -9.40
C GLY A 102 2.38 -1.88 -8.28
N PHE A 103 1.87 -1.70 -7.08
CA PHE A 103 2.66 -1.55 -5.85
C PHE A 103 2.14 -2.47 -4.77
N PHE A 104 3.06 -3.12 -4.07
CA PHE A 104 2.74 -4.02 -2.96
C PHE A 104 3.40 -3.56 -1.67
N HIS A 105 2.59 -3.30 -0.65
CA HIS A 105 3.03 -3.01 0.71
C HIS A 105 2.69 -4.18 1.63
N PHE A 106 3.68 -4.70 2.33
CA PHE A 106 3.48 -5.67 3.41
C PHE A 106 3.91 -5.05 4.73
N ASP A 107 2.99 -4.96 5.68
CA ASP A 107 3.28 -4.53 7.04
C ASP A 107 3.36 -5.75 7.97
N ASP A 108 4.48 -5.90 8.65
CA ASP A 108 4.71 -7.01 9.59
C ASP A 108 4.07 -6.69 10.93
N ASN A 109 3.00 -7.38 11.26
CA ASN A 109 2.51 -7.32 12.63
C ASN A 109 3.51 -7.98 13.58
N TYR A 110 3.94 -9.21 13.26
CA TYR A 110 5.07 -9.85 13.94
C TYR A 110 5.48 -11.18 13.27
N GLY A 111 6.78 -11.32 13.01
CA GLY A 111 7.40 -12.61 12.67
C GLY A 111 7.16 -13.09 11.24
N THR A 112 6.78 -12.24 10.29
CA THR A 112 6.60 -12.63 8.88
C THR A 112 7.86 -12.45 8.03
N LYS A 113 8.90 -11.77 8.52
CA LYS A 113 10.06 -11.32 7.74
C LYS A 113 10.71 -12.43 6.89
N ASP A 114 11.09 -13.52 7.50
CA ASP A 114 11.77 -14.61 6.78
C ASP A 114 10.89 -15.23 5.71
N PHE A 115 9.59 -15.32 5.96
CA PHE A 115 8.62 -15.85 5.02
C PHE A 115 8.41 -14.90 3.84
N VAL A 116 8.18 -13.62 4.11
CA VAL A 116 7.97 -12.61 3.07
C VAL A 116 9.24 -12.47 2.20
N PHE A 117 10.42 -12.44 2.80
CA PHE A 117 11.68 -12.36 2.04
C PHE A 117 11.87 -13.58 1.14
N ARG A 118 11.59 -14.78 1.66
CA ARG A 118 11.61 -16.02 0.87
C ARG A 118 10.65 -15.97 -0.32
N GLU A 119 9.43 -15.48 -0.11
CA GLU A 119 8.42 -15.43 -1.16
C GLU A 119 8.74 -14.34 -2.19
N MET A 120 9.17 -13.17 -1.75
CA MET A 120 9.54 -12.08 -2.65
C MET A 120 10.79 -12.38 -3.47
N ALA A 121 11.73 -13.17 -2.94
CA ALA A 121 12.87 -13.69 -3.72
C ALA A 121 12.44 -14.60 -4.89
N LYS A 122 11.28 -15.27 -4.82
CA LYS A 122 10.70 -15.99 -5.97
C LYS A 122 10.11 -15.02 -7.00
N VAL A 123 9.51 -13.91 -6.52
CA VAL A 123 8.92 -12.88 -7.40
C VAL A 123 10.01 -12.15 -8.17
N PHE A 124 11.10 -11.75 -7.51
CA PHE A 124 12.24 -11.04 -8.11
C PHE A 124 13.57 -11.73 -7.74
N PRO A 125 13.93 -12.84 -8.41
CA PRO A 125 15.11 -13.63 -8.05
C PRO A 125 16.44 -12.88 -8.26
N ASP A 126 16.45 -11.88 -9.14
CA ASP A 126 17.63 -11.09 -9.48
C ASP A 126 17.68 -9.72 -8.74
N ALA A 127 16.71 -9.43 -7.89
CA ALA A 127 16.66 -8.19 -7.11
C ALA A 127 16.92 -8.46 -5.63
N GLU A 128 17.64 -7.54 -5.00
CA GLU A 128 17.89 -7.58 -3.56
C GLU A 128 16.84 -6.79 -2.80
N MET A 129 16.49 -7.27 -1.61
CA MET A 129 15.75 -6.51 -0.62
C MET A 129 16.73 -5.55 0.06
N VAL A 130 16.50 -4.25 -0.07
CA VAL A 130 17.37 -3.21 0.47
C VAL A 130 16.69 -2.41 1.58
N GLU A 131 17.44 -1.95 2.56
CA GLU A 131 16.92 -1.02 3.57
C GLU A 131 16.82 0.38 2.97
N LEU A 132 15.68 1.05 3.16
CA LEU A 132 15.53 2.44 2.78
C LEU A 132 16.24 3.34 3.78
N PRO A 133 17.10 4.24 3.33
CA PRO A 133 17.71 5.23 4.21
C PRO A 133 16.66 6.24 4.69
N THR A 134 16.85 6.79 5.88
CA THR A 134 15.86 7.71 6.51
C THR A 134 15.62 9.00 5.71
N ASN A 135 16.49 9.35 4.78
CA ASN A 135 16.31 10.47 3.86
C ASN A 135 15.60 10.08 2.55
N PHE A 136 15.10 8.83 2.43
CA PHE A 136 14.33 8.44 1.25
C PHE A 136 13.00 9.19 1.21
N GLU A 137 12.59 9.62 0.03
CA GLU A 137 11.46 10.55 -0.16
C GLU A 137 10.11 10.06 0.36
N ILE A 138 9.90 8.74 0.53
CA ILE A 138 8.67 8.18 1.11
C ILE A 138 8.43 8.67 2.55
N PHE A 139 9.51 9.02 3.27
CA PHE A 139 9.44 9.53 4.64
C PHE A 139 9.19 11.05 4.70
N HIS A 140 9.25 11.74 3.55
CA HIS A 140 9.23 13.20 3.44
C HIS A 140 8.17 13.70 2.44
N GLN A 141 7.00 13.07 2.43
CA GLN A 141 5.88 13.50 1.61
C GLN A 141 5.13 14.68 2.29
N LYS A 142 3.84 14.53 2.57
CA LYS A 142 3.09 15.55 3.33
C LYS A 142 3.61 15.71 4.76
N TYR A 143 4.04 14.62 5.37
CA TYR A 143 4.55 14.59 6.74
C TYR A 143 6.02 14.26 6.75
N ASP A 144 6.77 14.91 7.66
CA ASP A 144 8.21 14.70 7.80
C ASP A 144 8.50 13.66 8.89
N PHE A 145 9.22 12.58 8.50
CA PHE A 145 9.69 11.52 9.38
C PHE A 145 11.22 11.43 9.27
N PRO A 146 11.97 12.34 9.90
CA PRO A 146 13.43 12.45 9.73
C PRO A 146 14.20 11.22 10.24
N ASN A 147 13.56 10.39 11.04
CA ASN A 147 14.15 9.14 11.57
C ASN A 147 13.62 7.89 10.85
N GLY A 148 12.92 8.04 9.71
CA GLY A 148 12.29 6.93 8.98
C GLY A 148 10.98 6.47 9.62
N LEU A 149 10.69 5.16 9.57
CA LEU A 149 9.44 4.60 10.09
C LEU A 149 9.22 4.93 11.57
N PRO A 150 8.00 5.30 11.96
CA PRO A 150 7.66 5.38 13.38
C PRO A 150 7.53 3.98 13.96
N LYS A 151 7.93 3.78 15.20
CA LYS A 151 7.57 2.60 15.98
C LYS A 151 6.25 2.86 16.69
N ILE A 152 5.26 2.00 16.46
CA ILE A 152 3.94 2.09 17.08
C ILE A 152 3.88 1.13 18.27
N HIS A 153 4.18 -0.16 18.05
CA HIS A 153 4.28 -1.15 19.11
C HIS A 153 5.70 -1.69 19.25
N GLU A 154 5.98 -2.27 20.40
CA GLU A 154 7.28 -2.85 20.73
C GLU A 154 7.17 -4.36 20.81
N HIS A 155 8.04 -5.07 20.08
CA HIS A 155 8.13 -6.54 20.14
C HIS A 155 9.51 -6.98 20.64
N ASP A 156 10.55 -6.84 19.84
CA ASP A 156 11.88 -7.42 20.09
C ASP A 156 12.97 -6.39 20.37
N ASN A 157 12.61 -5.16 20.73
CA ASN A 157 13.53 -4.02 20.95
C ASN A 157 14.40 -3.68 19.72
N HIS A 158 13.95 -4.01 18.52
CA HIS A 158 14.61 -3.57 17.29
C HIS A 158 14.07 -2.23 16.82
N ALA A 159 14.92 -1.46 16.15
CA ALA A 159 14.47 -0.26 15.46
C ALA A 159 13.60 -0.62 14.27
N PRO A 160 12.57 0.18 13.94
CA PRO A 160 11.76 -0.05 12.75
C PRO A 160 12.58 0.13 11.47
N VAL A 161 12.39 -0.75 10.50
CA VAL A 161 13.11 -0.73 9.23
C VAL A 161 12.14 -0.86 8.06
N ALA A 162 12.29 -0.01 7.05
CA ALA A 162 11.62 -0.16 5.77
C ALA A 162 12.54 -0.92 4.81
N TYR A 163 12.13 -2.10 4.38
CA TYR A 163 12.79 -2.86 3.31
C TYR A 163 12.07 -2.65 1.99
N ALA A 164 12.82 -2.61 0.91
CA ALA A 164 12.30 -2.26 -0.40
C ALA A 164 12.87 -3.12 -1.51
N MET A 165 12.08 -3.33 -2.56
CA MET A 165 12.56 -3.82 -3.85
C MET A 165 12.26 -2.81 -4.93
N PHE A 166 13.22 -2.64 -5.85
CA PHE A 166 13.14 -1.71 -6.96
C PHE A 166 13.17 -2.46 -8.30
N HIS A 167 12.42 -1.95 -9.26
CA HIS A 167 12.51 -2.34 -10.65
C HIS A 167 12.64 -1.09 -11.52
N GLU A 168 13.72 -1.01 -12.31
CA GLU A 168 14.02 0.16 -13.17
C GLU A 168 13.95 1.51 -12.44
N GLY A 169 14.40 1.53 -11.18
CA GLY A 169 14.38 2.73 -10.32
C GLY A 169 13.04 3.03 -9.64
N ARG A 170 11.97 2.31 -9.95
CA ARG A 170 10.67 2.43 -9.29
C ARG A 170 10.60 1.49 -8.09
N LEU A 171 10.17 2.00 -6.95
CA LEU A 171 9.83 1.20 -5.77
C LEU A 171 8.59 0.37 -6.09
N VAL A 172 8.72 -0.96 -6.10
CA VAL A 172 7.63 -1.88 -6.44
C VAL A 172 7.08 -2.63 -5.23
N PHE A 173 7.92 -2.84 -4.23
CA PHE A 173 7.57 -3.54 -3.00
C PHE A 173 8.16 -2.83 -1.80
N LEU A 174 7.34 -2.64 -0.78
CA LEU A 174 7.72 -2.10 0.53
C LEU A 174 7.33 -3.09 1.62
N TYR A 175 8.27 -3.40 2.50
CA TYR A 175 8.03 -4.19 3.71
C TYR A 175 8.39 -3.32 4.92
N THR A 176 7.41 -3.09 5.78
CA THR A 176 7.60 -2.32 7.01
C THR A 176 7.72 -3.29 8.18
N TRP A 177 8.87 -3.25 8.84
CA TRP A 177 9.26 -4.19 9.89
C TRP A 177 9.43 -3.50 11.23
N GLU A 178 8.99 -4.15 12.32
CA GLU A 178 9.13 -3.68 13.70
C GLU A 178 8.48 -2.29 13.93
N CYS A 179 7.41 -1.98 13.22
CA CYS A 179 6.74 -0.69 13.34
C CYS A 179 5.23 -0.80 13.60
N ASP A 180 4.57 -1.87 13.19
CA ASP A 180 3.13 -2.13 13.35
C ASP A 180 2.24 -1.00 12.84
N LEU A 181 2.47 -0.58 11.60
CA LEU A 181 1.66 0.47 11.01
C LEU A 181 0.21 0.05 10.86
N GLY A 182 -0.01 -1.22 10.45
CA GLY A 182 -1.36 -1.79 10.28
C GLY A 182 -2.18 -1.76 11.56
N ASP A 183 -1.58 -2.17 12.66
CA ASP A 183 -2.19 -2.09 13.99
C ASP A 183 -2.46 -0.64 14.38
N GLY A 184 -1.48 0.24 14.16
CA GLY A 184 -1.64 1.67 14.44
C GLY A 184 -2.68 2.37 13.57
N TRP A 185 -3.08 1.81 12.43
CA TRP A 185 -4.19 2.32 11.61
C TRP A 185 -5.56 1.84 12.11
N GLU A 186 -5.62 0.77 12.92
CA GLU A 186 -6.88 0.29 13.46
C GLU A 186 -7.54 1.31 14.41
N ASP A 187 -8.79 1.05 14.77
CA ASP A 187 -9.45 1.84 15.81
C ASP A 187 -8.61 1.78 17.10
N PRO A 188 -8.25 2.93 17.70
CA PRO A 188 -7.31 2.96 18.84
C PRO A 188 -7.67 2.05 20.01
N ALA A 189 -8.97 1.73 20.17
CA ALA A 189 -9.44 0.85 21.23
C ALA A 189 -9.04 -0.63 21.03
N VAL A 190 -8.64 -1.04 19.81
CA VAL A 190 -8.27 -2.44 19.50
C VAL A 190 -6.98 -2.80 20.22
N HIS A 191 -5.96 -1.95 20.08
CA HIS A 191 -4.64 -2.15 20.66
C HIS A 191 -4.35 -1.27 21.89
N ASN A 192 -5.35 -0.50 22.37
CA ASN A 192 -5.21 0.51 23.41
C ASN A 192 -4.21 1.63 23.05
N ASP A 193 -4.18 1.99 21.82
CA ASP A 193 -3.30 3.03 21.31
C ASP A 193 -3.67 4.42 21.81
N THR A 194 -2.65 5.24 22.05
CA THR A 194 -2.88 6.66 22.25
C THR A 194 -3.30 7.31 20.94
N GLN A 195 -4.06 8.41 21.00
CA GLN A 195 -4.41 9.19 19.82
C GLN A 195 -3.16 9.69 19.07
N GLU A 196 -2.06 9.91 19.78
CA GLU A 196 -0.79 10.32 19.19
C GLU A 196 -0.17 9.19 18.37
N ALA A 197 -0.11 7.95 18.89
CA ALA A 197 0.41 6.78 18.19
C ALA A 197 -0.42 6.47 16.94
N HIS A 198 -1.74 6.41 17.07
CA HIS A 198 -2.67 6.22 15.96
C HIS A 198 -2.49 7.29 14.85
N LEU A 199 -2.48 8.57 15.24
CA LEU A 199 -2.28 9.65 14.27
C LEU A 199 -0.89 9.57 13.59
N LYS A 200 0.14 9.16 14.33
CA LYS A 200 1.50 8.99 13.80
C LYS A 200 1.56 7.87 12.76
N ALA A 201 0.90 6.74 13.04
CA ALA A 201 0.77 5.64 12.09
C ALA A 201 0.01 6.05 10.82
N LEU A 202 -1.14 6.72 10.95
CA LEU A 202 -1.94 7.22 9.83
C LEU A 202 -1.16 8.22 8.95
N LYS A 203 -0.36 9.11 9.56
CA LYS A 203 0.50 10.06 8.83
C LYS A 203 1.56 9.33 7.99
N MET A 204 2.18 8.28 8.54
CA MET A 204 3.13 7.48 7.77
C MET A 204 2.44 6.71 6.64
N GLY A 205 1.27 6.13 6.90
CA GLY A 205 0.44 5.50 5.87
C GLY A 205 0.06 6.47 4.74
N ALA A 206 -0.31 7.70 5.10
CA ALA A 206 -0.61 8.74 4.11
C ALA A 206 0.62 9.12 3.27
N ASN A 207 1.81 9.16 3.85
CA ASN A 207 3.05 9.36 3.10
C ASN A 207 3.30 8.21 2.10
N ILE A 208 3.09 6.96 2.51
CA ILE A 208 3.22 5.79 1.63
C ILE A 208 2.23 5.91 0.45
N ILE A 209 0.97 6.17 0.73
CA ILE A 209 -0.08 6.35 -0.29
C ILE A 209 0.29 7.51 -1.25
N GLN A 210 0.69 8.66 -0.72
CA GLN A 210 1.06 9.81 -1.53
C GLN A 210 2.27 9.53 -2.42
N TYR A 211 3.30 8.88 -1.87
CA TYR A 211 4.49 8.48 -2.63
C TYR A 211 4.09 7.57 -3.80
N VAL A 212 3.34 6.51 -3.52
CA VAL A 212 2.93 5.53 -4.54
C VAL A 212 2.15 6.18 -5.67
N PHE A 213 1.18 7.04 -5.36
CA PHE A 213 0.35 7.67 -6.40
C PHE A 213 1.02 8.83 -7.14
N ASN A 214 2.15 9.33 -6.65
CA ASN A 214 2.95 10.33 -7.36
C ASN A 214 4.01 9.68 -8.29
N HIS A 215 4.35 8.40 -8.11
CA HIS A 215 5.45 7.73 -8.79
C HIS A 215 5.04 6.49 -9.62
N ASN A 216 3.72 6.19 -9.70
CA ASN A 216 3.16 5.09 -10.50
C ASN A 216 2.36 5.57 -11.70
#